data_f5aefdfece2ed598516254ae56b0fde8
#
_entry.id   f5aefdfece2ed598516254ae56b0fde8
#
_cell.length_a   1.000
_cell.length_b   1.000
_cell.length_c   1.000
_cell.angle_alpha   90.00
_cell.angle_beta   90.00
_cell.angle_gamma   90.00
#
_symmetry.space_group_name_H-M   'P 1'
#
loop_
_entity.id
_entity.type
_entity.pdbx_description
1 polymer ?
#
loop_
_entity_poly.entity_id
_entity_poly.type
_entity_poly.pdbx_seq_one_letter_code
_entity_poly.pdbx_strand_id
1 'polypeptide(L)'
;MQREIIKAIPLLNEQGNLTQAGYAKKLLPVYDRTKVKGGAARLKEWDYYYVGNDRFGVAMTIADNSYMGLDSVSFLSFEGEPWQITKSPMRPFPMGRTGLPATSAAGVTASSGKHHALLFQVGEGKRVLTAHMENFRDAQPIDVRITLDREPEESMVICTPFDRQIGRAHV
;
A
#
# COMPACT_ATOMS: atom_id res chain seq x y z
N MET A 1 25.77 -7.16 7.52
CA MET A 1 25.09 -6.38 8.59
C MET A 1 24.16 -5.38 7.91
N GLN A 2 22.89 -5.31 8.30
CA GLN A 2 21.96 -4.31 7.75
C GLN A 2 22.37 -2.91 8.24
N ARG A 3 22.30 -1.93 7.33
CA ARG A 3 22.70 -0.55 7.62
C ARG A 3 21.46 0.31 7.92
N GLU A 4 21.50 1.06 9.02
CA GLU A 4 20.46 2.01 9.34
C GLU A 4 20.63 3.32 8.54
N ILE A 5 19.54 3.81 7.98
CA ILE A 5 19.44 5.10 7.29
C ILE A 5 18.91 6.11 8.33
N ILE A 6 19.75 7.05 8.74
CA ILE A 6 19.47 7.98 9.84
C ILE A 6 19.18 9.42 9.38
N LYS A 7 19.23 9.68 8.08
CA LYS A 7 18.93 10.99 7.47
C LYS A 7 18.17 10.84 6.17
N ALA A 8 17.43 11.88 5.78
CA ALA A 8 16.73 11.90 4.51
C ALA A 8 17.71 11.78 3.34
N ILE A 9 17.43 10.85 2.44
CA ILE A 9 18.18 10.61 1.20
C ILE A 9 17.21 10.33 0.05
N PRO A 10 17.55 10.63 -1.20
CA PRO A 10 16.82 10.10 -2.35
C PRO A 10 16.82 8.56 -2.31
N LEU A 11 15.68 7.93 -2.52
CA LEU A 11 15.61 6.47 -2.62
C LEU A 11 16.43 5.97 -3.82
N LEU A 12 16.31 6.67 -4.95
CA LEU A 12 16.98 6.34 -6.20
C LEU A 12 17.95 7.46 -6.61
N ASN A 13 19.08 7.07 -7.16
CA ASN A 13 20.04 7.99 -7.79
C ASN A 13 19.62 8.36 -9.23
N GLU A 14 20.38 9.21 -9.91
CA GLU A 14 20.10 9.65 -11.28
C GLU A 14 20.08 8.49 -12.30
N GLN A 15 20.76 7.41 -12.01
CA GLN A 15 20.75 6.20 -12.83
C GLN A 15 19.59 5.27 -12.47
N GLY A 16 18.69 5.66 -11.54
CA GLY A 16 17.56 4.86 -11.08
C GLY A 16 17.96 3.61 -10.28
N ASN A 17 19.14 3.61 -9.69
CA ASN A 17 19.59 2.57 -8.77
C ASN A 17 19.32 3.01 -7.32
N LEU A 18 19.16 2.04 -6.42
CA LEU A 18 19.01 2.30 -5.00
C LEU A 18 20.22 3.06 -4.46
N THR A 19 19.98 4.22 -3.83
CA THR A 19 21.06 5.05 -3.28
C THR A 19 21.75 4.36 -2.10
N GLN A 20 20.99 3.72 -1.24
CA GLN A 20 21.50 2.98 -0.09
C GLN A 20 20.55 1.84 0.28
N ALA A 21 21.09 0.63 0.33
CA ALA A 21 20.39 -0.52 0.92
C ALA A 21 20.40 -0.43 2.46
N GLY A 22 19.31 -0.83 3.10
CA GLY A 22 19.21 -0.84 4.55
C GLY A 22 17.79 -0.60 5.05
N TYR A 23 17.67 -0.14 6.27
CA TYR A 23 16.39 0.18 6.90
C TYR A 23 16.41 1.56 7.56
N ALA A 24 15.23 2.13 7.78
CA ALA A 24 15.05 3.34 8.57
C ALA A 24 13.88 3.15 9.54
N LYS A 25 13.91 3.84 10.68
CA LYS A 25 12.84 3.86 11.68
C LYS A 25 11.81 4.98 11.45
N LYS A 26 11.99 5.75 10.39
CA LYS A 26 11.10 6.81 9.91
C LYS A 26 11.13 6.86 8.41
N LEU A 27 10.18 7.55 7.80
CA LEU A 27 10.09 7.72 6.34
C LEU A 27 11.17 8.69 5.81
N LEU A 28 12.44 8.28 5.91
CA LEU A 28 13.62 9.07 5.50
C LEU A 28 13.99 8.91 4.01
N PRO A 29 13.88 7.71 3.38
CA PRO A 29 14.13 7.58 1.95
C PRO A 29 13.02 8.25 1.13
N VAL A 30 13.38 9.26 0.35
CA VAL A 30 12.46 10.03 -0.50
C VAL A 30 12.27 9.32 -1.84
N TYR A 31 11.04 8.92 -2.12
CA TYR A 31 10.67 8.26 -3.37
C TYR A 31 10.32 9.29 -4.46
N ASP A 32 10.89 9.09 -5.64
CA ASP A 32 10.55 9.83 -6.86
C ASP A 32 10.26 8.81 -7.97
N ARG A 33 9.00 8.72 -8.36
CA ARG A 33 8.52 7.81 -9.42
C ARG A 33 9.25 8.03 -10.75
N THR A 34 9.64 9.24 -11.06
CA THR A 34 10.30 9.59 -12.32
C THR A 34 11.69 8.96 -12.46
N LYS A 35 12.30 8.59 -11.34
CA LYS A 35 13.61 7.93 -11.29
C LYS A 35 13.54 6.41 -11.47
N VAL A 36 12.35 5.83 -11.52
CA VAL A 36 12.18 4.37 -11.69
C VAL A 36 12.51 3.97 -13.12
N LYS A 37 13.47 3.06 -13.29
CA LYS A 37 13.83 2.50 -14.60
C LYS A 37 12.71 1.65 -15.20
N GLY A 38 12.54 1.74 -16.51
CA GLY A 38 11.54 0.97 -17.25
C GLY A 38 10.19 1.64 -17.35
N GLY A 39 10.04 2.83 -16.77
CA GLY A 39 8.84 3.65 -16.90
C GLY A 39 7.57 2.96 -16.40
N ALA A 40 6.42 3.45 -16.82
CA ALA A 40 5.09 2.99 -16.38
C ALA A 40 4.85 1.49 -16.59
N ALA A 41 5.49 0.87 -17.58
CA ALA A 41 5.30 -0.57 -17.86
C ALA A 41 5.95 -1.51 -16.82
N ARG A 42 6.88 -1.00 -16.02
CA ARG A 42 7.60 -1.80 -14.99
C ARG A 42 7.35 -1.31 -13.58
N LEU A 43 6.68 -0.19 -13.43
CA LEU A 43 6.33 0.37 -12.13
C LEU A 43 5.35 -0.56 -11.40
N LYS A 44 5.61 -0.82 -10.14
CA LYS A 44 4.72 -1.56 -9.25
C LYS A 44 4.63 -0.79 -7.94
N GLU A 45 3.44 -0.35 -7.62
CA GLU A 45 3.14 0.42 -6.43
C GLU A 45 1.87 -0.11 -5.80
N TRP A 46 1.79 -0.12 -4.47
CA TRP A 46 0.57 -0.46 -3.77
C TRP A 46 0.53 0.17 -2.39
N ASP A 47 -0.67 0.45 -1.94
CA ASP A 47 -0.99 0.71 -0.55
C ASP A 47 -1.71 -0.51 0.02
N TYR A 48 -1.23 -1.00 1.15
CA TYR A 48 -1.80 -2.11 1.89
C TYR A 48 -2.01 -1.70 3.34
N TYR A 49 -3.20 -1.96 3.84
CA TYR A 49 -3.55 -1.77 5.25
C TYR A 49 -4.10 -3.05 5.81
N TYR A 50 -3.62 -3.43 6.98
CA TYR A 50 -4.22 -4.44 7.83
C TYR A 50 -4.56 -3.81 9.18
N VAL A 51 -5.79 -3.95 9.61
CA VAL A 51 -6.27 -3.52 10.92
C VAL A 51 -7.07 -4.64 11.54
N GLY A 52 -6.72 -5.03 12.76
CA GLY A 52 -7.37 -6.14 13.43
C GLY A 52 -7.27 -6.06 14.94
N ASN A 53 -8.00 -6.95 15.57
CA ASN A 53 -7.96 -7.23 17.00
C ASN A 53 -7.98 -8.74 17.22
N ASP A 54 -8.20 -9.21 18.45
CA ASP A 54 -8.20 -10.63 18.80
C ASP A 54 -9.39 -11.41 18.18
N ARG A 55 -10.40 -10.72 17.70
CA ARG A 55 -11.63 -11.32 17.17
C ARG A 55 -11.68 -11.35 15.65
N PHE A 56 -11.22 -10.29 14.99
CA PHE A 56 -11.24 -10.19 13.54
C PHE A 56 -10.17 -9.24 12.98
N GLY A 57 -9.93 -9.34 11.68
CA GLY A 57 -9.08 -8.43 10.93
C GLY A 57 -9.67 -8.06 9.58
N VAL A 58 -9.33 -6.87 9.11
CA VAL A 58 -9.64 -6.38 7.76
C VAL A 58 -8.35 -6.00 7.08
N ALA A 59 -8.13 -6.52 5.88
CA ALA A 59 -7.03 -6.10 5.02
C ALA A 59 -7.58 -5.44 3.74
N MET A 60 -6.96 -4.36 3.30
CA MET A 60 -7.35 -3.61 2.12
C MET A 60 -6.13 -3.28 1.29
N THR A 61 -6.24 -3.40 -0.03
CA THR A 61 -5.16 -3.10 -0.97
C THR A 61 -5.68 -2.31 -2.15
N ILE A 62 -4.95 -1.29 -2.56
CA ILE A 62 -5.04 -0.67 -3.87
C ILE A 62 -3.66 -0.80 -4.51
N ALA A 63 -3.57 -1.51 -5.64
CA ALA A 63 -2.30 -1.75 -6.32
C ALA A 63 -2.34 -1.34 -7.79
N ASP A 64 -1.24 -0.76 -8.25
CA ASP A 64 -0.92 -0.53 -9.65
C ASP A 64 0.36 -1.31 -9.99
N ASN A 65 0.19 -2.46 -10.61
CA ASN A 65 1.29 -3.30 -11.06
C ASN A 65 1.58 -3.12 -12.56
N SER A 66 1.40 -1.92 -13.10
CA SER A 66 1.52 -1.58 -14.51
C SER A 66 0.41 -2.19 -15.37
N TYR A 67 0.62 -3.42 -15.85
CA TYR A 67 -0.34 -4.13 -16.72
C TYR A 67 -1.59 -4.61 -15.98
N MET A 68 -1.57 -4.63 -14.64
CA MET A 68 -2.67 -5.10 -13.80
C MET A 68 -2.77 -4.26 -12.53
N GLY A 69 -3.91 -3.68 -12.29
CA GLY A 69 -4.29 -3.13 -10.99
C GLY A 69 -5.08 -4.15 -10.19
N LEU A 70 -5.01 -4.07 -8.88
CA LEU A 70 -5.72 -4.93 -7.95
C LEU A 70 -6.32 -4.08 -6.84
N ASP A 71 -7.62 -4.23 -6.64
CA ASP A 71 -8.33 -3.64 -5.51
C ASP A 71 -8.84 -4.79 -4.64
N SER A 72 -8.42 -4.88 -3.40
CA SER A 72 -8.71 -6.04 -2.57
C SER A 72 -9.27 -5.65 -1.22
N VAL A 73 -10.26 -6.42 -0.76
CA VAL A 73 -10.75 -6.41 0.61
C VAL A 73 -10.76 -7.83 1.13
N SER A 74 -10.17 -8.03 2.30
CA SER A 74 -10.21 -9.30 3.02
C SER A 74 -10.83 -9.08 4.40
N PHE A 75 -11.66 -10.01 4.81
CA PHE A 75 -12.12 -10.13 6.19
C PHE A 75 -11.65 -11.45 6.76
N LEU A 76 -11.07 -11.40 7.96
CA LEU A 76 -10.56 -12.53 8.69
C LEU A 76 -11.30 -12.62 10.03
N SER A 77 -11.84 -13.78 10.35
CA SER A 77 -12.44 -14.06 11.66
C SER A 77 -11.49 -14.97 12.45
N PHE A 78 -11.25 -14.63 13.71
CA PHE A 78 -10.41 -15.41 14.63
C PHE A 78 -11.25 -16.08 15.73
N GLU A 79 -12.58 -15.84 15.75
CA GLU A 79 -13.50 -16.43 16.70
C GLU A 79 -13.97 -17.82 16.24
N GLY A 80 -14.01 -18.77 17.16
CA GLY A 80 -14.42 -20.14 16.87
C GLY A 80 -13.44 -20.85 15.93
N GLU A 81 -13.96 -21.49 14.88
CA GLU A 81 -13.09 -21.96 13.77
C GLU A 81 -12.69 -20.76 12.90
N PRO A 82 -11.39 -20.43 12.78
CA PRO A 82 -10.96 -19.29 12.00
C PRO A 82 -11.31 -19.45 10.52
N TRP A 83 -11.82 -18.37 9.91
CA TRP A 83 -12.10 -18.33 8.49
C TRP A 83 -11.72 -16.99 7.88
N GLN A 84 -11.51 -16.97 6.58
CA GLN A 84 -11.28 -15.74 5.82
C GLN A 84 -12.04 -15.73 4.51
N ILE A 85 -12.32 -14.52 4.04
CA ILE A 85 -12.80 -14.28 2.69
C ILE A 85 -12.08 -13.10 2.09
N THR A 86 -11.75 -13.19 0.81
CA THR A 86 -11.09 -12.13 0.04
C THR A 86 -11.79 -11.94 -1.29
N LYS A 87 -12.08 -10.70 -1.65
CA LYS A 87 -12.49 -10.30 -2.99
C LYS A 87 -11.44 -9.34 -3.55
N SER A 88 -11.02 -9.62 -4.78
CA SER A 88 -9.91 -8.92 -5.42
C SER A 88 -10.22 -8.61 -6.89
N PRO A 89 -11.15 -7.69 -7.18
CA PRO A 89 -11.37 -7.24 -8.54
C PRO A 89 -10.08 -6.65 -9.13
N MET A 90 -9.86 -6.98 -10.40
CA MET A 90 -8.69 -6.55 -11.16
C MET A 90 -9.06 -5.44 -12.15
N ARG A 91 -8.14 -4.52 -12.35
CA ARG A 91 -8.22 -3.46 -13.36
C ARG A 91 -7.15 -3.69 -14.44
N PRO A 92 -7.51 -3.78 -15.73
CA PRO A 92 -6.52 -3.94 -16.78
C PRO A 92 -5.74 -2.64 -17.03
N PHE A 93 -4.44 -2.78 -17.20
CA PHE A 93 -3.51 -1.75 -17.67
C PHE A 93 -3.62 -0.39 -16.99
N PRO A 94 -3.56 -0.28 -15.66
CA PRO A 94 -3.55 1.04 -15.00
C PRO A 94 -2.30 1.84 -15.34
N MET A 95 -1.13 1.22 -15.52
CA MET A 95 0.11 1.83 -16.03
C MET A 95 0.52 3.09 -15.26
N GLY A 96 0.43 3.07 -13.93
CA GLY A 96 0.75 4.19 -13.04
C GLY A 96 -0.37 5.25 -12.92
N ARG A 97 -1.51 5.07 -13.60
CA ARG A 97 -2.64 6.04 -13.57
C ARG A 97 -3.48 5.99 -12.30
N THR A 98 -3.28 4.99 -11.46
CA THR A 98 -3.91 4.94 -10.13
C THR A 98 -3.47 6.13 -9.26
N GLY A 99 -2.28 6.71 -9.52
CA GLY A 99 -1.85 7.94 -8.89
C GLY A 99 -1.53 7.80 -7.41
N LEU A 100 -0.95 6.67 -7.00
CA LEU A 100 -0.56 6.47 -5.61
C LEU A 100 0.39 7.60 -5.16
N PRO A 101 0.24 8.14 -3.94
CA PRO A 101 1.13 9.17 -3.40
C PRO A 101 2.59 8.70 -3.34
N ALA A 102 3.52 9.61 -3.52
CA ALA A 102 4.96 9.31 -3.39
C ALA A 102 5.39 9.06 -1.93
N THR A 103 4.52 9.37 -0.97
CA THR A 103 4.76 9.21 0.47
C THR A 103 3.54 8.59 1.14
N SER A 104 3.77 7.80 2.17
CA SER A 104 2.69 7.28 3.02
C SER A 104 2.31 8.23 4.17
N ALA A 105 2.96 9.41 4.28
CA ALA A 105 2.68 10.38 5.33
C ALA A 105 1.52 11.33 4.98
N ALA A 106 1.18 11.48 3.70
CA ALA A 106 0.08 12.33 3.25
C ALA A 106 -0.37 11.92 1.85
N GLY A 107 -1.62 12.17 1.55
CA GLY A 107 -2.18 11.98 0.22
C GLY A 107 -3.47 11.19 0.22
N VAL A 108 -3.97 10.92 -0.98
CA VAL A 108 -5.20 10.15 -1.21
C VAL A 108 -4.90 9.08 -2.22
N THR A 109 -5.21 7.84 -1.87
CA THR A 109 -5.22 6.71 -2.78
C THR A 109 -6.66 6.25 -2.97
N ALA A 110 -7.13 6.25 -4.21
CA ALA A 110 -8.51 5.88 -4.52
C ALA A 110 -8.57 4.94 -5.71
N SER A 111 -9.49 4.00 -5.65
CA SER A 111 -9.82 3.13 -6.77
C SER A 111 -11.27 2.70 -6.71
N SER A 112 -11.90 2.59 -7.87
CA SER A 112 -13.28 2.13 -7.95
C SER A 112 -13.55 1.38 -9.25
N GLY A 113 -14.55 0.52 -9.21
CA GLY A 113 -15.11 -0.19 -10.34
C GLY A 113 -16.62 -0.26 -10.24
N LYS A 114 -17.26 -1.10 -11.07
CA LYS A 114 -18.72 -1.18 -11.11
C LYS A 114 -19.34 -1.60 -9.78
N HIS A 115 -18.65 -2.43 -9.00
CA HIS A 115 -19.19 -3.08 -7.80
C HIS A 115 -18.30 -2.90 -6.57
N HIS A 116 -17.37 -1.94 -6.60
CA HIS A 116 -16.49 -1.66 -5.46
C HIS A 116 -15.93 -0.24 -5.50
N ALA A 117 -15.56 0.27 -4.34
CA ALA A 117 -14.82 1.50 -4.18
C ALA A 117 -13.94 1.41 -2.94
N LEU A 118 -12.67 1.80 -3.06
CA LEU A 118 -11.73 1.93 -1.96
C LEU A 118 -11.14 3.33 -1.95
N LEU A 119 -11.00 3.91 -0.76
CA LEU A 119 -10.43 5.24 -0.57
C LEU A 119 -9.60 5.26 0.71
N PHE A 120 -8.33 5.63 0.58
CA PHE A 120 -7.40 5.82 1.69
C PHE A 120 -6.96 7.28 1.71
N GLN A 121 -7.31 7.98 2.76
CA GLN A 121 -6.97 9.39 2.98
C GLN A 121 -6.01 9.51 4.14
N VAL A 122 -4.87 10.13 3.91
CA VAL A 122 -3.82 10.32 4.91
C VAL A 122 -3.48 11.79 5.00
N GLY A 123 -3.50 12.35 6.20
CA GLY A 123 -3.16 13.74 6.46
C GLY A 123 -3.34 14.11 7.93
N GLU A 124 -2.61 15.12 8.37
CA GLU A 124 -2.69 15.66 9.73
C GLU A 124 -2.49 14.60 10.85
N GLY A 125 -1.62 13.61 10.57
CA GLY A 125 -1.34 12.51 11.51
C GLY A 125 -2.48 11.50 11.65
N LYS A 126 -3.47 11.53 10.74
CA LYS A 126 -4.64 10.63 10.73
C LYS A 126 -4.73 9.88 9.42
N ARG A 127 -5.35 8.69 9.49
CA ARG A 127 -5.73 7.92 8.30
C ARG A 127 -7.20 7.58 8.36
N VAL A 128 -7.91 7.82 7.28
CA VAL A 128 -9.30 7.38 7.10
C VAL A 128 -9.33 6.41 5.92
N LEU A 129 -9.67 5.17 6.22
CA LEU A 129 -9.73 4.09 5.25
C LEU A 129 -11.18 3.70 5.06
N THR A 130 -11.66 3.73 3.82
CA THR A 130 -13.01 3.28 3.49
C THR A 130 -12.96 2.29 2.35
N ALA A 131 -13.85 1.30 2.41
CA ALA A 131 -14.08 0.38 1.32
C ALA A 131 -15.56 0.00 1.27
N HIS A 132 -16.06 -0.14 0.06
CA HIS A 132 -17.33 -0.77 -0.26
C HIS A 132 -17.08 -1.87 -1.29
N MET A 133 -17.71 -3.03 -1.11
CA MET A 133 -17.62 -4.10 -2.10
C MET A 133 -18.90 -4.92 -2.11
N GLU A 134 -19.58 -4.93 -3.23
CA GLU A 134 -20.80 -5.72 -3.44
C GLU A 134 -20.47 -7.22 -3.51
N ASN A 135 -21.48 -8.03 -3.19
CA ASN A 135 -21.37 -9.50 -3.25
C ASN A 135 -20.13 -10.05 -2.53
N PHE A 136 -19.77 -9.46 -1.40
CA PHE A 136 -18.59 -9.84 -0.65
C PHE A 136 -18.73 -11.25 -0.05
N ARG A 137 -19.82 -11.51 0.66
CA ARG A 137 -20.13 -12.84 1.21
C ARG A 137 -21.62 -13.13 1.09
N ASP A 138 -21.98 -14.30 0.54
CA ASP A 138 -23.37 -14.75 0.44
C ASP A 138 -24.30 -13.70 -0.19
N ALA A 139 -23.84 -13.06 -1.28
CA ALA A 139 -24.47 -11.94 -1.97
C ALA A 139 -24.65 -10.67 -1.12
N GLN A 140 -24.11 -10.61 0.09
CA GLN A 140 -24.12 -9.40 0.92
C GLN A 140 -22.89 -8.53 0.64
N PRO A 141 -23.02 -7.21 0.68
CA PRO A 141 -21.88 -6.30 0.58
C PRO A 141 -21.07 -6.25 1.88
N ILE A 142 -19.87 -5.69 1.78
CA ILE A 142 -19.10 -5.21 2.92
C ILE A 142 -18.92 -3.69 2.81
N ASP A 143 -19.12 -3.00 3.92
CA ASP A 143 -18.79 -1.61 4.11
C ASP A 143 -17.78 -1.48 5.23
N VAL A 144 -16.65 -0.85 4.93
CA VAL A 144 -15.55 -0.66 5.88
C VAL A 144 -15.31 0.84 6.05
N ARG A 145 -15.22 1.29 7.31
CA ARG A 145 -14.70 2.61 7.67
C ARG A 145 -13.81 2.47 8.89
N ILE A 146 -12.54 2.77 8.73
CA ILE A 146 -11.53 2.72 9.79
C ILE A 146 -10.88 4.09 9.89
N THR A 147 -10.76 4.60 11.11
CA THR A 147 -10.02 5.82 11.40
C THR A 147 -8.86 5.48 12.33
N LEU A 148 -7.66 5.80 11.90
CA LEU A 148 -6.45 5.72 12.70
C LEU A 148 -6.09 7.15 13.11
N ASP A 149 -6.25 7.46 14.39
CA ASP A 149 -6.14 8.83 14.93
C ASP A 149 -4.71 9.22 15.28
N ARG A 150 -3.79 8.28 15.24
CA ARG A 150 -2.38 8.49 15.59
C ARG A 150 -1.47 7.72 14.64
N GLU A 151 -0.38 8.37 14.26
CA GLU A 151 0.76 7.69 13.66
C GLU A 151 1.66 7.10 14.76
N PRO A 152 2.28 5.94 14.54
CA PRO A 152 3.27 5.41 15.47
C PRO A 152 4.51 6.31 15.52
N GLU A 153 5.16 6.37 16.68
CA GLU A 153 6.39 7.16 16.86
C GLU A 153 7.55 6.64 16.01
N GLU A 154 7.61 5.32 15.83
CA GLU A 154 8.56 4.63 14.97
C GLU A 154 7.83 3.82 13.91
N SER A 155 8.43 3.73 12.74
CA SER A 155 7.98 2.88 11.65
C SER A 155 9.16 2.17 11.01
N MET A 156 8.92 1.10 10.27
CA MET A 156 9.99 0.42 9.55
C MET A 156 9.91 0.76 8.07
N VAL A 157 11.01 1.28 7.54
CA VAL A 157 11.19 1.47 6.09
C VAL A 157 12.35 0.58 5.66
N ILE A 158 12.10 -0.30 4.69
CA ILE A 158 13.10 -1.23 4.17
C ILE A 158 13.42 -0.84 2.73
N CYS A 159 14.71 -0.66 2.46
CA CYS A 159 15.25 -0.40 1.12
C CYS A 159 16.05 -1.63 0.68
N THR A 160 15.45 -2.48 -0.15
CA THR A 160 16.04 -3.77 -0.58
C THR A 160 16.49 -3.68 -2.03
N PRO A 161 17.76 -3.97 -2.33
CA PRO A 161 18.21 -4.13 -3.70
C PRO A 161 17.75 -5.50 -4.24
N PHE A 162 17.24 -5.50 -5.46
CA PHE A 162 17.03 -6.71 -6.24
C PHE A 162 17.86 -6.58 -7.52
N ASP A 163 18.46 -7.65 -8.00
CA ASP A 163 19.39 -7.64 -9.13
C ASP A 163 18.87 -6.92 -10.39
N ARG A 164 17.58 -6.88 -10.58
CA ARG A 164 16.92 -6.20 -11.72
C ARG A 164 15.68 -5.39 -11.34
N GLN A 165 15.42 -5.25 -10.06
CA GLN A 165 14.25 -4.55 -9.52
C GLN A 165 14.65 -3.83 -8.24
N ILE A 166 13.88 -2.82 -7.88
CA ILE A 166 14.05 -2.09 -6.63
C ILE A 166 12.75 -2.24 -5.84
N GLY A 167 12.86 -2.70 -4.60
CA GLY A 167 11.76 -2.77 -3.67
C GLY A 167 11.93 -1.77 -2.54
N ARG A 168 10.83 -1.15 -2.17
CA ARG A 168 10.68 -0.38 -0.93
C ARG A 168 9.38 -0.78 -0.28
N ALA A 169 9.46 -1.10 1.00
CA ALA A 169 8.31 -1.26 1.86
C ALA A 169 8.36 -0.25 3.00
N HIS A 170 7.21 0.26 3.39
CA HIS A 170 6.99 1.02 4.61
C HIS A 170 5.95 0.27 5.44
N VAL A 171 6.34 -0.14 6.64
CA VAL A 171 5.52 -0.91 7.58
C VAL A 171 5.42 -0.17 8.89
#